data_0487b6d63818f378a016f67e2846d025
#
_entry.id   0487b6d63818f378a016f67e2846d025
#
_cell.length_a   1.000
_cell.length_b   1.000
_cell.length_c   1.000
_cell.angle_alpha   90.00
_cell.angle_beta   90.00
_cell.angle_gamma   90.00
#
_symmetry.space_group_name_H-M   'P 1'
#
loop_
_entity.id
_entity.type
_entity.pdbx_description
1 polymer ?
#
loop_
_entity_poly.entity_id
_entity_poly.type
_entity_poly.pdbx_seq_one_letter_code
_entity_poly.pdbx_strand_id
1 'polypeptide(L)'
;MAQNLVFTNDVTSALNTILDTTPHNRVAVIVDENTRRCVLPEIDSPHLRDAAIITIGAGDACKNLNTLSQVWEGLQACGATRKSIVVNLGGGVVTDLGGFAAATFKRGIKFVNVPTTLLSAVDAAVGGKTGINFGGLKNEIGCFQEATHVVISTCFFSTLPVEELKSGYAEMLKHGMLSGEEEFRQLLDFDFEHADAEQLLQLLRTSVLVKQRIVAEDPHEKGIRRALNLGHTVGHAFESKALHDGKPIAHGYAVAWGLVAEMVLSHNLLGFSSTQLHQLAEFVCHNYGAFHITCDHYEELLHLMQHDKKSEAGEINCTLLAACGDVKPGQVIPEEEMRIALDIYRDLMHI
;
A
#
# COMPACT_ATOMS: atom_id res chain seq x y z
N MET A 1 -14.88 1.93 -15.97
CA MET A 1 -15.75 0.93 -15.27
C MET A 1 -15.14 0.74 -13.90
N ALA A 2 -15.93 0.73 -12.84
CA ALA A 2 -15.41 0.54 -11.48
C ALA A 2 -14.74 -0.83 -11.36
N GLN A 3 -13.63 -0.89 -10.63
CA GLN A 3 -12.87 -2.08 -10.32
C GLN A 3 -13.73 -3.07 -9.51
N ASN A 4 -13.80 -4.33 -9.94
CA ASN A 4 -14.55 -5.37 -9.24
C ASN A 4 -13.65 -6.00 -8.16
N LEU A 5 -14.05 -5.89 -6.89
CA LEU A 5 -13.36 -6.50 -5.76
C LEU A 5 -13.99 -7.84 -5.40
N VAL A 6 -13.20 -8.90 -5.35
CA VAL A 6 -13.61 -10.25 -4.99
C VAL A 6 -12.83 -10.67 -3.73
N PHE A 7 -13.53 -10.85 -2.62
CA PHE A 7 -12.95 -11.28 -1.34
C PHE A 7 -13.21 -12.77 -1.14
N THR A 8 -12.17 -13.58 -1.12
CA THR A 8 -12.30 -15.04 -1.00
C THR A 8 -10.99 -15.69 -0.63
N ASN A 9 -11.04 -16.83 0.08
CA ASN A 9 -9.89 -17.71 0.26
C ASN A 9 -9.84 -18.86 -0.77
N ASP A 10 -10.85 -18.97 -1.66
CA ASP A 10 -10.81 -19.84 -2.84
C ASP A 10 -10.43 -19.03 -4.09
N VAL A 11 -9.15 -18.70 -4.18
CA VAL A 11 -8.60 -17.91 -5.29
C VAL A 11 -8.71 -18.65 -6.63
N THR A 12 -8.55 -19.97 -6.63
CA THR A 12 -8.64 -20.79 -7.84
C THR A 12 -10.03 -20.69 -8.49
N SER A 13 -11.10 -20.91 -7.74
CA SER A 13 -12.46 -20.80 -8.26
C SER A 13 -12.81 -19.38 -8.70
N ALA A 14 -12.40 -18.37 -7.93
CA ALA A 14 -12.63 -16.97 -8.28
C ALA A 14 -11.93 -16.60 -9.60
N LEU A 15 -10.65 -16.97 -9.75
CA LEU A 15 -9.88 -16.68 -10.94
C LEU A 15 -10.43 -17.41 -12.17
N ASN A 16 -10.84 -18.69 -12.03
CA ASN A 16 -11.50 -19.44 -13.08
C ASN A 16 -12.79 -18.74 -13.53
N THR A 17 -13.66 -18.36 -12.60
CA THR A 17 -14.91 -17.64 -12.90
C THR A 17 -14.65 -16.34 -13.65
N ILE A 18 -13.65 -15.56 -13.22
CA ILE A 18 -13.26 -14.30 -13.87
C ILE A 18 -12.77 -14.55 -15.30
N LEU A 19 -11.91 -15.55 -15.50
CA LEU A 19 -11.34 -15.85 -16.81
C LEU A 19 -12.40 -16.48 -17.74
N ASP A 20 -13.30 -17.33 -17.27
CA ASP A 20 -14.41 -17.88 -18.05
C ASP A 20 -15.36 -16.79 -18.55
N THR A 21 -15.64 -15.79 -17.72
CA THR A 21 -16.60 -14.73 -18.01
C THR A 21 -16.00 -13.52 -18.72
N THR A 22 -14.68 -13.37 -18.70
CA THR A 22 -13.99 -12.26 -19.36
C THR A 22 -13.49 -12.68 -20.73
N PRO A 23 -14.05 -12.17 -21.86
CA PRO A 23 -13.58 -12.55 -23.19
C PRO A 23 -12.10 -12.22 -23.37
N HIS A 24 -11.31 -13.25 -23.70
CA HIS A 24 -9.89 -13.16 -23.99
C HIS A 24 -9.45 -14.24 -24.96
N ASN A 25 -8.31 -14.04 -25.63
CA ASN A 25 -7.72 -15.02 -26.53
C ASN A 25 -6.43 -15.64 -26.01
N ARG A 26 -5.86 -15.06 -24.96
CA ARG A 26 -4.62 -15.53 -24.32
C ARG A 26 -4.50 -14.99 -22.91
N VAL A 27 -3.96 -15.80 -22.02
CA VAL A 27 -3.60 -15.41 -20.64
C VAL A 27 -2.08 -15.30 -20.55
N ALA A 28 -1.59 -14.23 -19.92
CA ALA A 28 -0.22 -14.11 -19.44
C ALA A 28 -0.24 -13.87 -17.93
N VAL A 29 0.67 -14.48 -17.20
CA VAL A 29 0.79 -14.30 -15.74
C VAL A 29 2.10 -13.60 -15.44
N ILE A 30 2.05 -12.50 -14.71
CA ILE A 30 3.23 -11.81 -14.20
C ILE A 30 3.40 -12.17 -12.74
N VAL A 31 4.58 -12.67 -12.39
CA VAL A 31 4.98 -13.07 -11.04
C VAL A 31 6.36 -12.53 -10.72
N ASP A 32 6.70 -12.36 -9.46
CA ASP A 32 8.09 -12.28 -9.03
C ASP A 32 8.67 -13.68 -8.70
N GLU A 33 9.97 -13.74 -8.39
CA GLU A 33 10.64 -15.00 -8.07
C GLU A 33 10.04 -15.71 -6.85
N ASN A 34 9.57 -14.95 -5.84
CA ASN A 34 8.96 -15.50 -4.64
C ASN A 34 7.57 -16.06 -4.93
N THR A 35 6.73 -15.29 -5.59
CA THR A 35 5.36 -15.70 -5.91
C THR A 35 5.32 -16.81 -6.96
N ARG A 36 6.29 -16.85 -7.88
CA ARG A 36 6.46 -18.00 -8.77
C ARG A 36 6.71 -19.30 -8.01
N ARG A 37 7.49 -19.24 -6.94
CA ARG A 37 7.86 -20.41 -6.13
C ARG A 37 6.79 -20.79 -5.12
N CYS A 38 6.22 -19.80 -4.39
CA CYS A 38 5.39 -20.04 -3.23
C CYS A 38 3.88 -19.95 -3.50
N VAL A 39 3.45 -19.24 -4.55
CA VAL A 39 2.02 -18.94 -4.77
C VAL A 39 1.48 -19.56 -6.05
N LEU A 40 2.19 -19.42 -7.17
CA LEU A 40 1.70 -19.93 -8.45
C LEU A 40 1.39 -21.44 -8.44
N PRO A 41 2.17 -22.31 -7.77
CA PRO A 41 1.85 -23.75 -7.69
C PRO A 41 0.58 -24.09 -6.91
N GLU A 42 0.12 -23.18 -6.01
CA GLU A 42 -1.08 -23.37 -5.20
C GLU A 42 -2.38 -23.08 -5.99
N ILE A 43 -2.27 -22.54 -7.20
CA ILE A 43 -3.43 -22.17 -8.04
C ILE A 43 -3.59 -23.20 -9.16
N ASP A 44 -4.41 -24.23 -8.93
CA ASP A 44 -4.70 -25.25 -9.95
C ASP A 44 -5.82 -24.77 -10.91
N SER A 45 -5.46 -23.85 -11.80
CA SER A 45 -6.37 -23.29 -12.80
C SER A 45 -6.06 -23.83 -14.20
N PRO A 46 -7.05 -24.36 -14.94
CA PRO A 46 -6.83 -24.78 -16.32
C PRO A 46 -6.38 -23.63 -17.22
N HIS A 47 -6.82 -22.40 -16.94
CA HIS A 47 -6.39 -21.20 -17.68
C HIS A 47 -4.92 -20.84 -17.49
N LEU A 48 -4.32 -21.22 -16.34
CA LEU A 48 -2.92 -20.92 -16.03
C LEU A 48 -1.96 -22.00 -16.51
N ARG A 49 -2.43 -23.24 -16.78
CA ARG A 49 -1.57 -24.34 -17.26
C ARG A 49 -0.90 -24.02 -18.60
N ASP A 50 -1.63 -23.34 -19.50
CA ASP A 50 -1.14 -22.95 -20.83
C ASP A 50 -0.77 -21.46 -20.91
N ALA A 51 -0.81 -20.74 -19.77
CA ALA A 51 -0.48 -19.32 -19.72
C ALA A 51 1.03 -19.08 -19.88
N ALA A 52 1.38 -17.98 -20.50
CA ALA A 52 2.76 -17.51 -20.53
C ALA A 52 3.11 -16.91 -19.15
N ILE A 53 4.12 -17.49 -18.48
CA ILE A 53 4.59 -17.00 -17.19
C ILE A 53 5.77 -16.05 -17.42
N ILE A 54 5.58 -14.78 -17.02
CA ILE A 54 6.60 -13.74 -17.08
C ILE A 54 7.08 -13.50 -15.64
N THR A 55 8.34 -13.82 -15.37
CA THR A 55 8.92 -13.70 -14.03
C THR A 55 9.81 -12.46 -13.97
N ILE A 56 9.59 -11.61 -12.97
CA ILE A 56 10.44 -10.46 -12.68
C ILE A 56 11.23 -10.71 -11.38
N GLY A 57 12.24 -9.89 -11.13
CA GLY A 57 12.95 -9.91 -9.84
C GLY A 57 12.06 -9.46 -8.70
N ALA A 58 12.33 -9.94 -7.48
CA ALA A 58 11.64 -9.53 -6.27
C ALA A 58 12.21 -8.23 -5.68
N GLY A 59 11.36 -7.47 -4.98
CA GLY A 59 11.74 -6.26 -4.26
C GLY A 59 11.65 -4.97 -5.07
N ASP A 60 11.59 -3.85 -4.36
CA ASP A 60 11.31 -2.51 -4.94
C ASP A 60 12.38 -2.04 -5.94
N ALA A 61 13.62 -2.51 -5.83
CA ALA A 61 14.69 -2.23 -6.80
C ALA A 61 14.36 -2.73 -8.22
N CYS A 62 13.50 -3.75 -8.32
CA CYS A 62 13.06 -4.31 -9.60
C CYS A 62 11.88 -3.53 -10.22
N LYS A 63 11.30 -2.55 -9.51
CA LYS A 63 10.20 -1.73 -10.00
C LYS A 63 10.72 -0.58 -10.90
N ASN A 64 11.31 -0.92 -12.03
CA ASN A 64 12.02 0.04 -12.89
C ASN A 64 11.73 -0.17 -14.39
N LEU A 65 12.25 0.73 -15.24
CA LEU A 65 12.02 0.72 -16.68
C LEU A 65 12.59 -0.53 -17.36
N ASN A 66 13.72 -1.07 -16.89
CA ASN A 66 14.32 -2.27 -17.49
C ASN A 66 13.42 -3.48 -17.29
N THR A 67 12.90 -3.67 -16.07
CA THR A 67 11.94 -4.74 -15.75
C THR A 67 10.63 -4.56 -16.53
N LEU A 68 10.17 -3.33 -16.70
CA LEU A 68 8.98 -3.02 -17.51
C LEU A 68 9.20 -3.44 -18.97
N SER A 69 10.38 -3.15 -19.53
CA SER A 69 10.76 -3.60 -20.91
C SER A 69 10.73 -5.13 -21.03
N GLN A 70 11.29 -5.84 -20.04
CA GLN A 70 11.26 -7.31 -20.00
C GLN A 70 9.82 -7.86 -20.01
N VAL A 71 8.91 -7.22 -19.26
CA VAL A 71 7.49 -7.62 -19.26
C VAL A 71 6.86 -7.40 -20.64
N TRP A 72 7.11 -6.26 -21.31
CA TRP A 72 6.60 -6.02 -22.66
C TRP A 72 7.16 -7.02 -23.67
N GLU A 73 8.45 -7.34 -23.59
CA GLU A 73 9.10 -8.37 -24.43
C GLU A 73 8.46 -9.74 -24.21
N GLY A 74 8.19 -10.12 -22.94
CA GLY A 74 7.50 -11.36 -22.61
C GLY A 74 6.08 -11.41 -23.17
N LEU A 75 5.32 -10.32 -23.06
CA LEU A 75 3.99 -10.19 -23.65
C LEU A 75 4.04 -10.27 -25.19
N GLN A 76 5.04 -9.68 -25.81
CA GLN A 76 5.24 -9.77 -27.26
C GLN A 76 5.62 -11.19 -27.69
N ALA A 77 6.57 -11.81 -27.02
CA ALA A 77 7.06 -13.15 -27.31
C ALA A 77 5.96 -14.22 -27.21
N CYS A 78 5.06 -14.09 -26.22
CA CYS A 78 3.92 -15.00 -26.12
C CYS A 78 2.79 -14.69 -27.11
N GLY A 79 2.92 -13.68 -27.97
CA GLY A 79 1.92 -13.30 -28.97
C GLY A 79 0.68 -12.65 -28.37
N ALA A 80 0.81 -11.93 -27.26
CA ALA A 80 -0.31 -11.19 -26.65
C ALA A 80 -0.89 -10.12 -27.62
N THR A 81 -2.21 -10.01 -27.64
CA THR A 81 -2.95 -9.08 -28.48
C THR A 81 -3.77 -8.12 -27.61
N ARG A 82 -4.49 -7.17 -28.22
CA ARG A 82 -5.43 -6.30 -27.49
C ARG A 82 -6.59 -7.06 -26.80
N LYS A 83 -6.82 -8.32 -27.18
CA LYS A 83 -7.85 -9.19 -26.60
C LYS A 83 -7.26 -10.11 -25.51
N SER A 84 -5.98 -10.05 -25.24
CA SER A 84 -5.35 -10.85 -24.18
C SER A 84 -5.65 -10.26 -22.80
N ILE A 85 -5.46 -11.08 -21.77
CA ILE A 85 -5.61 -10.68 -20.37
C ILE A 85 -4.32 -11.00 -19.60
N VAL A 86 -3.94 -10.11 -18.71
CA VAL A 86 -2.80 -10.30 -17.80
C VAL A 86 -3.34 -10.61 -16.40
N VAL A 87 -2.75 -11.58 -15.73
CA VAL A 87 -2.93 -11.85 -14.30
C VAL A 87 -1.66 -11.42 -13.59
N ASN A 88 -1.75 -10.36 -12.79
CA ASN A 88 -0.68 -9.90 -11.90
C ASN A 88 -0.79 -10.66 -10.57
N LEU A 89 0.03 -11.67 -10.36
CA LEU A 89 0.03 -12.52 -9.18
C LEU A 89 1.25 -12.20 -8.32
N GLY A 90 1.10 -11.28 -7.34
CA GLY A 90 2.24 -10.86 -6.53
C GLY A 90 1.98 -9.69 -5.59
N GLY A 91 3.03 -9.20 -4.96
CA GLY A 91 3.02 -8.02 -4.12
C GLY A 91 2.89 -6.72 -4.91
N GLY A 92 3.10 -5.57 -4.22
CA GLY A 92 2.94 -4.23 -4.80
C GLY A 92 3.77 -3.99 -6.06
N VAL A 93 4.99 -4.50 -6.13
CA VAL A 93 5.84 -4.38 -7.33
C VAL A 93 5.17 -5.04 -8.54
N VAL A 94 4.64 -6.26 -8.38
CA VAL A 94 3.97 -7.00 -9.45
C VAL A 94 2.67 -6.32 -9.87
N THR A 95 1.85 -5.86 -8.93
CA THR A 95 0.57 -5.21 -9.25
C THR A 95 0.76 -3.85 -9.90
N ASP A 96 1.71 -3.04 -9.45
CA ASP A 96 1.97 -1.71 -10.01
C ASP A 96 2.65 -1.78 -11.37
N LEU A 97 3.77 -2.50 -11.48
CA LEU A 97 4.54 -2.63 -12.72
C LEU A 97 3.75 -3.44 -13.76
N GLY A 98 3.13 -4.55 -13.35
CA GLY A 98 2.32 -5.40 -14.24
C GLY A 98 1.06 -4.67 -14.72
N GLY A 99 0.41 -3.89 -13.84
CA GLY A 99 -0.70 -3.02 -14.22
C GLY A 99 -0.28 -1.94 -15.22
N PHE A 100 0.87 -1.30 -15.00
CA PHE A 100 1.42 -0.31 -15.93
C PHE A 100 1.85 -0.92 -17.26
N ALA A 101 2.45 -2.13 -17.23
CA ALA A 101 2.76 -2.87 -18.43
C ALA A 101 1.51 -3.18 -19.25
N ALA A 102 0.46 -3.67 -18.61
CA ALA A 102 -0.82 -3.95 -19.26
C ALA A 102 -1.49 -2.69 -19.80
N ALA A 103 -1.46 -1.58 -19.04
CA ALA A 103 -2.05 -0.30 -19.43
C ALA A 103 -1.39 0.31 -20.67
N THR A 104 -0.09 0.07 -20.86
CA THR A 104 0.70 0.66 -21.94
C THR A 104 0.92 -0.28 -23.14
N PHE A 105 0.93 -1.61 -22.92
CA PHE A 105 1.09 -2.58 -23.98
C PHE A 105 -0.07 -2.50 -24.98
N LYS A 106 0.26 -2.31 -26.29
CA LYS A 106 -0.73 -2.14 -27.39
C LYS A 106 -1.82 -1.09 -27.11
N ARG A 107 -1.52 -0.07 -26.31
CA ARG A 107 -2.44 1.01 -25.83
C ARG A 107 -3.52 0.51 -24.89
N GLY A 108 -3.22 -0.51 -24.08
CA GLY A 108 -4.06 -1.07 -23.06
C GLY A 108 -4.61 -2.45 -23.38
N ILE A 109 -4.35 -3.39 -22.48
CA ILE A 109 -4.96 -4.73 -22.43
C ILE A 109 -5.57 -4.93 -21.05
N LYS A 110 -6.54 -5.85 -20.94
CA LYS A 110 -7.18 -6.15 -19.65
C LYS A 110 -6.20 -6.80 -18.69
N PHE A 111 -6.36 -6.52 -17.39
CA PHE A 111 -5.63 -7.22 -16.36
C PHE A 111 -6.46 -7.46 -15.10
N VAL A 112 -6.06 -8.47 -14.34
CA VAL A 112 -6.58 -8.87 -13.03
C VAL A 112 -5.43 -8.82 -12.04
N ASN A 113 -5.64 -8.23 -10.87
CA ASN A 113 -4.70 -8.27 -9.78
C ASN A 113 -5.07 -9.38 -8.78
N VAL A 114 -4.09 -10.18 -8.40
CA VAL A 114 -4.16 -11.16 -7.30
C VAL A 114 -3.04 -10.80 -6.32
N PRO A 115 -3.28 -9.84 -5.41
CA PRO A 115 -2.28 -9.40 -4.45
C PRO A 115 -1.94 -10.51 -3.47
N THR A 116 -0.64 -10.74 -3.23
CA THR A 116 -0.14 -11.82 -2.38
C THR A 116 0.54 -11.33 -1.10
N THR A 117 0.67 -10.01 -0.93
CA THR A 117 1.10 -9.38 0.32
C THR A 117 -0.04 -8.55 0.89
N LEU A 118 -0.09 -8.39 2.22
CA LEU A 118 -1.12 -7.58 2.85
C LEU A 118 -1.07 -6.12 2.36
N LEU A 119 0.13 -5.55 2.22
CA LEU A 119 0.31 -4.18 1.71
C LEU A 119 -0.26 -4.03 0.29
N SER A 120 -0.03 -5.02 -0.59
CA SER A 120 -0.62 -4.98 -1.93
C SER A 120 -2.14 -5.12 -1.91
N ALA A 121 -2.66 -6.00 -1.06
CA ALA A 121 -4.10 -6.26 -0.95
C ALA A 121 -4.87 -5.04 -0.42
N VAL A 122 -4.32 -4.35 0.59
CA VAL A 122 -4.98 -3.21 1.23
C VAL A 122 -4.76 -1.90 0.47
N ASP A 123 -3.63 -1.77 -0.23
CA ASP A 123 -3.23 -0.49 -0.83
C ASP A 123 -2.91 -0.59 -2.33
N ALA A 124 -1.81 -1.20 -2.75
CA ALA A 124 -1.26 -1.05 -4.09
C ALA A 124 -2.19 -1.58 -5.20
N ALA A 125 -2.85 -2.73 -5.01
CA ALA A 125 -3.70 -3.35 -6.03
C ALA A 125 -5.05 -2.63 -6.25
N VAL A 126 -5.41 -1.69 -5.37
CA VAL A 126 -6.72 -1.02 -5.34
C VAL A 126 -6.57 0.47 -5.61
N GLY A 127 -7.43 1.02 -6.48
CA GLY A 127 -7.48 2.46 -6.78
C GLY A 127 -6.75 2.89 -8.04
N GLY A 128 -6.28 1.93 -8.85
CA GLY A 128 -5.86 2.14 -10.24
C GLY A 128 -4.56 2.92 -10.44
N LYS A 129 -3.82 3.26 -9.40
CA LYS A 129 -2.47 3.81 -9.56
C LYS A 129 -1.54 2.67 -9.99
N THR A 130 -0.90 2.79 -11.15
CA THR A 130 0.09 1.83 -11.67
C THR A 130 1.32 2.59 -12.09
N GLY A 131 2.52 2.00 -11.94
CA GLY A 131 3.73 2.73 -12.28
C GLY A 131 5.03 2.06 -11.87
N ILE A 132 6.11 2.78 -12.10
CA ILE A 132 7.49 2.39 -11.84
C ILE A 132 8.27 3.49 -11.15
N ASN A 133 9.38 3.11 -10.52
CA ASN A 133 10.40 4.03 -10.02
C ASN A 133 11.25 4.54 -11.18
N PHE A 134 11.68 5.79 -11.12
CA PHE A 134 12.54 6.39 -12.15
C PHE A 134 13.42 7.50 -11.57
N GLY A 135 14.67 7.58 -12.03
CA GLY A 135 15.61 8.62 -11.61
C GLY A 135 15.91 8.64 -10.10
N GLY A 136 15.82 7.50 -9.42
CA GLY A 136 15.98 7.40 -7.96
C GLY A 136 14.74 7.75 -7.14
N LEU A 137 13.63 8.12 -7.81
CA LEU A 137 12.38 8.48 -7.17
C LEU A 137 11.36 7.34 -7.27
N LYS A 138 10.63 7.07 -6.17
CA LYS A 138 9.57 6.05 -6.13
C LYS A 138 8.32 6.54 -6.87
N ASN A 139 7.69 5.62 -7.64
CA ASN A 139 6.40 5.83 -8.31
C ASN A 139 6.35 7.09 -9.19
N GLU A 140 7.47 7.43 -9.86
CA GLU A 140 7.60 8.68 -10.61
C GLU A 140 6.89 8.63 -11.96
N ILE A 141 6.88 7.47 -12.60
CA ILE A 141 6.23 7.29 -13.90
C ILE A 141 5.12 6.26 -13.77
N GLY A 142 3.92 6.64 -14.18
CA GLY A 142 2.76 5.76 -14.12
C GLY A 142 1.53 6.31 -14.81
N CYS A 143 0.44 5.60 -14.65
CA CYS A 143 -0.88 6.02 -15.13
C CYS A 143 -1.99 5.56 -14.18
N PHE A 144 -3.16 6.16 -14.33
CA PHE A 144 -4.37 5.71 -13.67
C PHE A 144 -5.08 4.69 -14.57
N GLN A 145 -4.96 3.41 -14.23
CA GLN A 145 -5.63 2.32 -14.93
C GLN A 145 -6.10 1.26 -13.94
N GLU A 146 -7.39 1.08 -13.82
CA GLU A 146 -7.97 0.07 -12.93
C GLU A 146 -7.85 -1.34 -13.54
N ALA A 147 -7.55 -2.32 -12.68
CA ALA A 147 -7.74 -3.73 -12.99
C ALA A 147 -9.20 -4.03 -13.22
N THR A 148 -9.54 -4.99 -14.09
CA THR A 148 -10.93 -5.42 -14.27
C THR A 148 -11.47 -6.07 -13.00
N HIS A 149 -10.62 -6.83 -12.30
CA HIS A 149 -10.92 -7.48 -11.03
C HIS A 149 -9.68 -7.43 -10.14
N VAL A 150 -9.91 -7.38 -8.82
CA VAL A 150 -8.91 -7.65 -7.80
C VAL A 150 -9.41 -8.79 -6.94
N VAL A 151 -8.68 -9.90 -6.90
CA VAL A 151 -9.00 -11.06 -6.07
C VAL A 151 -8.19 -10.94 -4.79
N ILE A 152 -8.85 -10.59 -3.71
CA ILE A 152 -8.26 -10.32 -2.39
C ILE A 152 -8.45 -11.54 -1.52
N SER A 153 -7.33 -12.06 -1.00
CA SER A 153 -7.30 -13.28 -0.19
C SER A 153 -6.22 -13.20 0.87
N THR A 154 -6.43 -13.88 1.98
CA THR A 154 -5.44 -14.08 3.04
C THR A 154 -4.74 -15.43 2.96
N CYS A 155 -5.15 -16.33 2.05
CA CYS A 155 -4.61 -17.70 1.96
C CYS A 155 -3.09 -17.74 1.67
N PHE A 156 -2.53 -16.69 1.03
CA PHE A 156 -1.11 -16.64 0.72
C PHE A 156 -0.25 -16.04 1.84
N PHE A 157 -0.87 -15.48 2.88
CA PHE A 157 -0.14 -14.78 3.95
C PHE A 157 0.57 -15.72 4.93
N SER A 158 0.24 -17.03 4.91
CA SER A 158 0.94 -18.04 5.71
C SER A 158 2.44 -18.19 5.37
N THR A 159 2.83 -17.82 4.14
CA THR A 159 4.23 -17.84 3.69
C THR A 159 4.88 -16.46 3.73
N LEU A 160 4.14 -15.43 4.15
CA LEU A 160 4.62 -14.06 4.21
C LEU A 160 5.42 -13.86 5.52
N PRO A 161 6.61 -13.25 5.50
CA PRO A 161 7.29 -12.83 6.71
C PRO A 161 6.39 -11.92 7.57
N VAL A 162 6.49 -12.06 8.89
CA VAL A 162 5.64 -11.27 9.82
C VAL A 162 5.86 -9.75 9.65
N GLU A 163 7.05 -9.34 9.29
CA GLU A 163 7.39 -7.94 8.99
C GLU A 163 6.61 -7.41 7.79
N GLU A 164 6.42 -8.22 6.76
CA GLU A 164 5.61 -7.86 5.59
C GLU A 164 4.11 -7.82 5.92
N LEU A 165 3.65 -8.72 6.80
CA LEU A 165 2.28 -8.68 7.30
C LEU A 165 2.04 -7.39 8.10
N LYS A 166 2.94 -7.07 9.05
CA LYS A 166 2.90 -5.82 9.82
C LYS A 166 2.97 -4.59 8.92
N SER A 167 3.82 -4.62 7.88
CA SER A 167 3.90 -3.52 6.92
C SER A 167 2.56 -3.23 6.24
N GLY A 168 1.82 -4.25 5.81
CA GLY A 168 0.47 -4.05 5.26
C GLY A 168 -0.55 -3.62 6.32
N TYR A 169 -0.40 -4.11 7.55
CA TYR A 169 -1.33 -3.83 8.64
C TYR A 169 -1.30 -2.35 9.09
N ALA A 170 -0.18 -1.66 8.97
CA ALA A 170 -0.10 -0.22 9.22
C ALA A 170 -1.05 0.59 8.33
N GLU A 171 -1.24 0.16 7.08
CA GLU A 171 -2.23 0.76 6.18
C GLU A 171 -3.68 0.46 6.61
N MET A 172 -3.92 -0.72 7.20
CA MET A 172 -5.22 -1.02 7.78
C MET A 172 -5.50 -0.13 9.00
N LEU A 173 -4.53 0.08 9.89
CA LEU A 173 -4.65 1.04 11.01
C LEU A 173 -5.03 2.43 10.51
N LYS A 174 -4.35 2.94 9.50
CA LYS A 174 -4.69 4.20 8.84
C LYS A 174 -6.15 4.21 8.37
N HIS A 175 -6.59 3.18 7.67
CA HIS A 175 -7.96 3.09 7.17
C HIS A 175 -9.00 3.00 8.29
N GLY A 176 -8.69 2.31 9.39
CA GLY A 176 -9.55 2.26 10.58
C GLY A 176 -9.74 3.65 11.19
N MET A 177 -8.65 4.42 11.35
CA MET A 177 -8.70 5.79 11.83
C MET A 177 -9.50 6.73 10.90
N LEU A 178 -9.42 6.51 9.57
CA LEU A 178 -10.20 7.25 8.58
C LEU A 178 -11.68 6.83 8.56
N SER A 179 -12.02 5.65 9.05
CA SER A 179 -13.38 5.11 9.06
C SER A 179 -14.16 5.53 10.28
N GLY A 180 -13.65 5.25 11.47
CA GLY A 180 -14.31 5.52 12.72
C GLY A 180 -13.64 4.85 13.91
N GLU A 181 -14.16 5.14 15.10
CA GLU A 181 -13.61 4.66 16.37
C GLU A 181 -13.70 3.13 16.51
N GLU A 182 -14.82 2.54 16.08
CA GLU A 182 -15.05 1.10 16.22
C GLU A 182 -14.10 0.29 15.33
N GLU A 183 -13.93 0.70 14.07
CA GLU A 183 -13.00 0.05 13.15
C GLU A 183 -11.55 0.20 13.61
N PHE A 184 -11.19 1.37 14.15
CA PHE A 184 -9.86 1.59 14.71
C PHE A 184 -9.62 0.69 15.92
N ARG A 185 -10.58 0.60 16.86
CA ARG A 185 -10.49 -0.26 18.04
C ARG A 185 -10.33 -1.74 17.66
N GLN A 186 -11.11 -2.24 16.70
CA GLN A 186 -11.01 -3.63 16.23
C GLN A 186 -9.61 -3.95 15.68
N LEU A 187 -8.94 -2.99 15.06
CA LEU A 187 -7.59 -3.17 14.55
C LEU A 187 -6.53 -3.13 15.66
N LEU A 188 -6.76 -2.37 16.74
CA LEU A 188 -5.86 -2.39 17.91
C LEU A 188 -5.95 -3.70 18.71
N ASP A 189 -7.09 -4.39 18.65
CA ASP A 189 -7.32 -5.67 19.34
C ASP A 189 -6.74 -6.89 18.58
N PHE A 190 -6.11 -6.70 17.41
CA PHE A 190 -5.59 -7.79 16.58
C PHE A 190 -4.28 -8.36 17.12
N ASP A 191 -4.23 -9.68 17.26
CA ASP A 191 -3.06 -10.44 17.70
C ASP A 191 -2.34 -11.08 16.51
N PHE A 192 -1.10 -10.62 16.23
CA PHE A 192 -0.28 -11.15 15.15
C PHE A 192 0.26 -12.57 15.41
N GLU A 193 0.35 -12.99 16.69
CA GLU A 193 0.85 -14.32 17.06
C GLU A 193 -0.20 -15.40 16.84
N HIS A 194 -1.48 -15.04 16.98
CA HIS A 194 -2.61 -15.96 16.85
C HIS A 194 -3.57 -15.52 15.74
N ALA A 195 -3.01 -14.98 14.64
CA ALA A 195 -3.80 -14.45 13.54
C ALA A 195 -4.68 -15.51 12.88
N ASP A 196 -5.99 -15.31 12.92
CA ASP A 196 -6.96 -16.11 12.17
C ASP A 196 -7.13 -15.54 10.75
N ALA A 197 -6.98 -16.38 9.73
CA ALA A 197 -7.03 -15.95 8.33
C ALA A 197 -8.40 -15.41 7.92
N GLU A 198 -9.49 -15.94 8.47
CA GLU A 198 -10.85 -15.46 8.17
C GLU A 198 -11.12 -14.13 8.87
N GLN A 199 -10.71 -13.99 10.14
CA GLN A 199 -10.77 -12.72 10.87
C GLN A 199 -9.99 -11.64 10.11
N LEU A 200 -8.76 -11.95 9.69
CA LEU A 200 -7.94 -11.02 8.93
C LEU A 200 -8.59 -10.64 7.59
N LEU A 201 -9.25 -11.59 6.90
CA LEU A 201 -9.96 -11.31 5.65
C LEU A 201 -11.12 -10.35 5.87
N GLN A 202 -11.86 -10.45 6.97
CA GLN A 202 -12.96 -9.52 7.29
C GLN A 202 -12.42 -8.11 7.62
N LEU A 203 -11.36 -8.01 8.43
CA LEU A 203 -10.71 -6.71 8.71
C LEU A 203 -10.14 -6.09 7.42
N LEU A 204 -9.48 -6.88 6.59
CA LEU A 204 -8.96 -6.44 5.30
C LEU A 204 -10.08 -5.97 4.38
N ARG A 205 -11.19 -6.68 4.31
CA ARG A 205 -12.37 -6.28 3.52
C ARG A 205 -12.88 -4.90 3.96
N THR A 206 -13.07 -4.69 5.25
CA THR A 206 -13.51 -3.39 5.80
C THR A 206 -12.53 -2.29 5.41
N SER A 207 -11.24 -2.52 5.60
CA SER A 207 -10.17 -1.57 5.27
C SER A 207 -10.13 -1.22 3.78
N VAL A 208 -10.20 -2.21 2.89
CA VAL A 208 -10.21 -2.00 1.43
C VAL A 208 -11.43 -1.22 0.97
N LEU A 209 -12.61 -1.46 1.56
CA LEU A 209 -13.85 -0.73 1.22
C LEU A 209 -13.76 0.76 1.63
N VAL A 210 -13.05 1.10 2.70
CA VAL A 210 -12.75 2.51 3.05
C VAL A 210 -11.96 3.17 1.93
N LYS A 211 -10.87 2.55 1.49
CA LYS A 211 -10.08 3.05 0.37
C LYS A 211 -10.90 3.16 -0.92
N GLN A 212 -11.66 2.12 -1.27
CA GLN A 212 -12.48 2.12 -2.48
C GLN A 212 -13.46 3.29 -2.49
N ARG A 213 -14.13 3.57 -1.36
CA ARG A 213 -15.05 4.71 -1.20
C ARG A 213 -14.34 6.04 -1.46
N ILE A 214 -13.19 6.26 -0.81
CA ILE A 214 -12.41 7.50 -0.94
C ILE A 214 -11.92 7.68 -2.39
N VAL A 215 -11.43 6.61 -3.02
CA VAL A 215 -10.97 6.65 -4.42
C VAL A 215 -12.12 6.90 -5.39
N ALA A 216 -13.31 6.32 -5.15
CA ALA A 216 -14.48 6.53 -6.01
C ALA A 216 -14.96 7.99 -5.98
N GLU A 217 -14.84 8.65 -4.82
CA GLU A 217 -15.20 10.06 -4.65
C GLU A 217 -14.17 11.00 -5.29
N ASP A 218 -12.87 10.67 -5.23
CA ASP A 218 -11.77 11.48 -5.78
C ASP A 218 -10.73 10.62 -6.52
N PRO A 219 -11.01 10.17 -7.75
CA PRO A 219 -10.12 9.28 -8.50
C PRO A 219 -8.73 9.88 -8.78
N HIS A 220 -8.62 11.22 -8.85
CA HIS A 220 -7.41 11.94 -9.26
C HIS A 220 -6.65 12.64 -8.12
N GLU A 221 -7.03 12.38 -6.85
CA GLU A 221 -6.35 12.91 -5.66
C GLU A 221 -6.27 14.46 -5.62
N LYS A 222 -7.38 15.10 -5.96
CA LYS A 222 -7.48 16.57 -5.91
C LYS A 222 -8.11 17.09 -4.61
N GLY A 223 -8.71 16.23 -3.81
CA GLY A 223 -9.45 16.57 -2.60
C GLY A 223 -9.36 15.50 -1.53
N ILE A 224 -10.50 14.81 -1.28
CA ILE A 224 -10.65 13.87 -0.14
C ILE A 224 -9.68 12.67 -0.22
N ARG A 225 -9.22 12.26 -1.40
CA ARG A 225 -8.25 11.17 -1.52
C ARG A 225 -6.92 11.49 -0.83
N ARG A 226 -6.60 12.77 -0.58
CA ARG A 226 -5.45 13.18 0.26
C ARG A 226 -5.56 12.66 1.69
N ALA A 227 -6.76 12.28 2.16
CA ALA A 227 -6.96 11.61 3.44
C ALA A 227 -6.11 10.33 3.58
N LEU A 228 -5.89 9.60 2.47
CA LEU A 228 -5.04 8.41 2.45
C LEU A 228 -3.55 8.70 2.74
N ASN A 229 -3.17 9.98 2.86
CA ASN A 229 -1.82 10.39 3.24
C ASN A 229 -1.64 10.56 4.76
N LEU A 230 -2.62 10.20 5.57
CA LEU A 230 -2.49 10.17 7.02
C LEU A 230 -1.28 9.30 7.43
N GLY A 231 -0.39 9.82 8.25
CA GLY A 231 0.85 9.15 8.67
C GLY A 231 1.98 9.16 7.63
N HIS A 232 1.75 9.70 6.43
CA HIS A 232 2.72 9.59 5.33
C HIS A 232 3.71 10.73 5.28
N THR A 233 3.38 11.95 5.71
CA THR A 233 4.32 13.08 5.66
C THR A 233 5.52 12.81 6.56
N VAL A 234 5.28 12.45 7.81
CA VAL A 234 6.34 12.07 8.74
C VAL A 234 6.92 10.70 8.37
N GLY A 235 6.08 9.73 8.00
CA GLY A 235 6.50 8.39 7.60
C GLY A 235 7.49 8.40 6.43
N HIS A 236 7.22 9.14 5.36
CA HIS A 236 8.14 9.27 4.21
C HIS A 236 9.47 9.94 4.60
N ALA A 237 9.45 10.90 5.53
CA ALA A 237 10.68 11.49 6.03
C ALA A 237 11.53 10.45 6.79
N PHE A 238 10.90 9.61 7.63
CA PHE A 238 11.59 8.51 8.32
C PHE A 238 12.13 7.46 7.32
N GLU A 239 11.33 7.08 6.31
CA GLU A 239 11.76 6.15 5.27
C GLU A 239 12.95 6.69 4.47
N SER A 240 12.90 7.98 4.10
CA SER A 240 13.97 8.64 3.36
C SER A 240 15.25 8.74 4.18
N LYS A 241 15.13 9.16 5.46
CA LYS A 241 16.28 9.20 6.37
C LYS A 241 16.90 7.83 6.56
N ALA A 242 16.10 6.79 6.81
CA ALA A 242 16.60 5.43 6.95
C ALA A 242 17.35 4.94 5.69
N LEU A 243 16.87 5.32 4.52
CA LEU A 243 17.52 5.02 3.24
C LEU A 243 18.86 5.77 3.12
N HIS A 244 18.92 7.06 3.49
CA HIS A 244 20.15 7.86 3.49
C HIS A 244 21.20 7.28 4.47
N ASP A 245 20.75 6.77 5.62
CA ASP A 245 21.60 6.13 6.63
C ASP A 245 22.04 4.70 6.24
N GLY A 246 21.62 4.20 5.06
CA GLY A 246 21.95 2.85 4.58
C GLY A 246 21.23 1.73 5.35
N LYS A 247 20.15 2.03 6.06
CA LYS A 247 19.33 1.12 6.85
C LYS A 247 17.87 1.18 6.40
N PRO A 248 17.55 0.76 5.17
CA PRO A 248 16.20 0.87 4.65
C PRO A 248 15.18 0.13 5.53
N ILE A 249 14.02 0.72 5.71
CA ILE A 249 12.90 0.19 6.49
C ILE A 249 11.72 -0.13 5.57
N ALA A 250 10.84 -1.04 6.00
CA ALA A 250 9.62 -1.33 5.28
C ALA A 250 8.65 -0.13 5.36
N HIS A 251 7.98 0.17 4.25
CA HIS A 251 7.07 1.31 4.11
C HIS A 251 6.03 1.40 5.23
N GLY A 252 5.35 0.29 5.56
CA GLY A 252 4.33 0.31 6.60
C GLY A 252 4.86 0.57 8.01
N TYR A 253 6.13 0.24 8.30
CA TYR A 253 6.76 0.63 9.55
C TYR A 253 6.91 2.16 9.64
N ALA A 254 7.37 2.78 8.55
CA ALA A 254 7.44 4.23 8.47
C ALA A 254 6.06 4.88 8.63
N VAL A 255 5.02 4.31 8.00
CA VAL A 255 3.64 4.78 8.13
C VAL A 255 3.14 4.62 9.57
N ALA A 256 3.38 3.49 10.24
CA ALA A 256 2.97 3.28 11.64
C ALA A 256 3.57 4.32 12.58
N TRP A 257 4.86 4.60 12.46
CA TRP A 257 5.53 5.64 13.26
C TRP A 257 5.05 7.04 12.87
N GLY A 258 4.83 7.30 11.57
CA GLY A 258 4.26 8.54 11.09
C GLY A 258 2.86 8.80 11.61
N LEU A 259 2.01 7.75 11.72
CA LEU A 259 0.69 7.84 12.34
C LEU A 259 0.79 8.36 13.78
N VAL A 260 1.71 7.84 14.60
CA VAL A 260 1.88 8.33 15.97
C VAL A 260 2.23 9.81 15.98
N ALA A 261 3.23 10.26 15.20
CA ALA A 261 3.64 11.66 15.16
C ALA A 261 2.54 12.59 14.63
N GLU A 262 1.82 12.20 13.56
CA GLU A 262 0.72 13.00 13.01
C GLU A 262 -0.52 12.99 13.91
N MET A 263 -0.72 11.97 14.77
CA MET A 263 -1.75 12.00 15.79
C MET A 263 -1.39 12.88 16.99
N VAL A 264 -0.11 13.08 17.30
CA VAL A 264 0.31 14.14 18.24
C VAL A 264 -0.10 15.52 17.69
N LEU A 265 0.16 15.81 16.42
CA LEU A 265 -0.30 17.05 15.78
C LEU A 265 -1.82 17.17 15.80
N SER A 266 -2.53 16.08 15.52
CA SER A 266 -4.00 16.03 15.56
C SER A 266 -4.54 16.34 16.96
N HIS A 267 -3.88 15.81 18.00
CA HIS A 267 -4.23 16.12 19.40
C HIS A 267 -3.99 17.60 19.73
N ASN A 268 -2.80 18.10 19.43
CA ASN A 268 -2.41 19.47 19.78
C ASN A 268 -3.24 20.53 19.03
N LEU A 269 -3.48 20.32 17.73
CA LEU A 269 -4.07 21.34 16.86
C LEU A 269 -5.60 21.19 16.72
N LEU A 270 -6.13 19.97 16.79
CA LEU A 270 -7.54 19.68 16.50
C LEU A 270 -8.29 19.04 17.68
N GLY A 271 -7.60 18.71 18.79
CA GLY A 271 -8.23 18.11 19.97
C GLY A 271 -8.53 16.61 19.83
N PHE A 272 -7.81 15.87 18.95
CA PHE A 272 -7.93 14.43 18.86
C PHE A 272 -7.76 13.76 20.23
N SER A 273 -8.47 12.67 20.49
CA SER A 273 -8.49 11.99 21.79
C SER A 273 -7.08 11.55 22.24
N SER A 274 -6.63 12.05 23.40
CA SER A 274 -5.36 11.62 24.01
C SER A 274 -5.37 10.13 24.35
N THR A 275 -6.51 9.57 24.74
CA THR A 275 -6.66 8.14 25.03
C THR A 275 -6.38 7.31 23.77
N GLN A 276 -6.97 7.68 22.64
CA GLN A 276 -6.76 6.97 21.38
C GLN A 276 -5.34 7.14 20.85
N LEU A 277 -4.72 8.32 21.06
CA LEU A 277 -3.30 8.55 20.74
C LEU A 277 -2.38 7.60 21.53
N HIS A 278 -2.59 7.46 22.85
CA HIS A 278 -1.79 6.55 23.68
C HIS A 278 -2.01 5.08 23.28
N GLN A 279 -3.25 4.67 23.00
CA GLN A 279 -3.54 3.31 22.51
C GLN A 279 -2.82 3.01 21.18
N LEU A 280 -2.81 3.97 20.24
CA LEU A 280 -2.06 3.85 19.00
C LEU A 280 -0.55 3.73 19.28
N ALA A 281 0.00 4.61 20.12
CA ALA A 281 1.42 4.61 20.45
C ALA A 281 1.86 3.30 21.12
N GLU A 282 1.07 2.79 22.08
CA GLU A 282 1.32 1.47 22.70
C GLU A 282 1.31 0.33 21.68
N PHE A 283 0.29 0.28 20.82
CA PHE A 283 0.19 -0.73 19.78
C PHE A 283 1.38 -0.66 18.81
N VAL A 284 1.75 0.54 18.38
CA VAL A 284 2.88 0.75 17.46
C VAL A 284 4.21 0.39 18.14
N CYS A 285 4.44 0.84 19.37
CA CYS A 285 5.64 0.51 20.13
C CYS A 285 5.81 -1.01 20.30
N HIS A 286 4.72 -1.70 20.67
CA HIS A 286 4.72 -3.15 20.88
C HIS A 286 4.99 -3.93 19.59
N ASN A 287 4.34 -3.56 18.48
CA ASN A 287 4.36 -4.35 17.25
C ASN A 287 5.46 -3.93 16.26
N TYR A 288 5.83 -2.66 16.23
CA TYR A 288 6.77 -2.09 15.24
C TYR A 288 8.06 -1.59 15.86
N GLY A 289 8.13 -1.52 17.20
CA GLY A 289 9.20 -0.81 17.88
C GLY A 289 9.16 0.69 17.62
N ALA A 290 10.31 1.35 17.74
CA ALA A 290 10.43 2.79 17.52
C ALA A 290 11.45 3.12 16.42
N PHE A 291 11.20 4.15 15.65
CA PHE A 291 12.21 4.77 14.80
C PHE A 291 12.99 5.78 15.63
N HIS A 292 14.26 5.46 15.93
CA HIS A 292 15.10 6.25 16.81
C HIS A 292 15.53 7.56 16.16
N ILE A 293 15.09 8.68 16.73
CA ILE A 293 15.51 10.02 16.34
C ILE A 293 16.05 10.79 17.58
N THR A 294 16.89 11.77 17.31
CA THR A 294 17.36 12.76 18.29
C THR A 294 17.08 14.16 17.77
N CYS A 295 17.22 15.17 18.62
CA CYS A 295 17.04 16.57 18.21
C CYS A 295 17.96 16.96 17.03
N ASP A 296 19.14 16.33 16.91
CA ASP A 296 20.09 16.58 15.81
C ASP A 296 19.54 16.18 14.44
N HIS A 297 18.53 15.29 14.40
CA HIS A 297 17.90 14.84 13.15
C HIS A 297 16.76 15.76 12.67
N TYR A 298 16.29 16.70 13.51
CA TYR A 298 15.08 17.47 13.20
C TYR A 298 15.21 18.32 11.95
N GLU A 299 16.35 19.00 11.75
CA GLU A 299 16.56 19.81 10.53
C GLU A 299 16.47 18.97 9.27
N GLU A 300 17.09 17.77 9.25
CA GLU A 300 17.00 16.86 8.12
C GLU A 300 15.58 16.37 7.90
N LEU A 301 14.87 15.97 8.96
CA LEU A 301 13.49 15.48 8.86
C LEU A 301 12.53 16.58 8.36
N LEU A 302 12.64 17.80 8.87
CA LEU A 302 11.84 18.94 8.40
C LEU A 302 12.10 19.23 6.91
N HIS A 303 13.36 19.22 6.51
CA HIS A 303 13.73 19.39 5.11
C HIS A 303 13.13 18.28 4.21
N LEU A 304 13.15 17.01 4.64
CA LEU A 304 12.55 15.90 3.91
C LEU A 304 11.02 16.05 3.81
N MET A 305 10.33 16.49 4.88
CA MET A 305 8.89 16.74 4.88
C MET A 305 8.48 17.90 3.95
N GLN A 306 9.29 18.98 3.88
CA GLN A 306 9.06 20.12 2.99
C GLN A 306 9.21 19.75 1.51
N HIS A 307 10.03 18.75 1.20
CA HIS A 307 10.30 18.28 -0.16
C HIS A 307 9.50 17.03 -0.55
N ASP A 308 8.54 16.59 0.30
CA ASP A 308 7.59 15.55 -0.13
C ASP A 308 6.81 16.07 -1.36
N LYS A 309 6.59 15.21 -2.35
CA LYS A 309 5.89 15.51 -3.62
C LYS A 309 4.52 16.20 -3.44
N LYS A 310 4.00 16.23 -2.23
CA LYS A 310 2.70 16.76 -1.83
C LYS A 310 2.79 18.17 -1.24
N SER A 311 4.00 18.68 -0.99
CA SER A 311 4.24 20.00 -0.42
C SER A 311 4.24 21.06 -1.51
N GLU A 312 3.40 22.07 -1.36
CA GLU A 312 3.41 23.26 -2.21
C GLU A 312 4.31 24.33 -1.53
N ALA A 313 5.25 24.90 -2.27
CA ALA A 313 6.06 26.04 -1.84
C ALA A 313 6.95 25.85 -0.58
N GLY A 314 7.37 24.61 -0.25
CA GLY A 314 8.26 24.36 0.91
C GLY A 314 7.54 24.34 2.26
N GLU A 315 6.22 24.26 2.26
CA GLU A 315 5.41 24.09 3.47
C GLU A 315 5.25 22.61 3.82
N ILE A 316 5.19 22.30 5.12
CA ILE A 316 4.87 20.94 5.59
C ILE A 316 3.35 20.79 5.58
N ASN A 317 2.84 19.85 4.78
CA ASN A 317 1.43 19.55 4.67
C ASN A 317 1.12 18.16 5.22
N CYS A 318 0.26 18.07 6.24
CA CYS A 318 -0.20 16.82 6.82
C CYS A 318 -1.71 16.60 6.64
N THR A 319 -2.11 15.35 6.67
CA THR A 319 -3.51 14.99 6.93
C THR A 319 -3.67 14.78 8.43
N LEU A 320 -4.61 15.47 9.06
CA LEU A 320 -4.88 15.37 10.48
C LEU A 320 -6.31 14.89 10.75
N LEU A 321 -6.59 14.47 12.00
CA LEU A 321 -7.91 14.04 12.45
C LEU A 321 -8.38 14.91 13.64
N ALA A 322 -9.62 15.40 13.61
CA ALA A 322 -10.25 15.92 14.81
C ALA A 322 -10.82 14.79 15.71
N ALA A 323 -11.24 13.68 15.08
CA ALA A 323 -11.62 12.41 15.70
C ALA A 323 -11.47 11.30 14.67
N CYS A 324 -11.50 10.02 15.07
CA CYS A 324 -11.59 8.93 14.11
C CYS A 324 -12.81 9.15 13.19
N GLY A 325 -12.58 9.13 11.86
CA GLY A 325 -13.59 9.45 10.85
C GLY A 325 -13.76 10.94 10.52
N ASP A 326 -13.27 11.87 11.34
CA ASP A 326 -13.30 13.31 11.05
C ASP A 326 -11.95 13.80 10.51
N VAL A 327 -11.76 13.69 9.20
CA VAL A 327 -10.51 13.90 8.50
C VAL A 327 -10.36 15.34 8.02
N LYS A 328 -9.19 15.92 8.22
CA LYS A 328 -8.78 17.27 7.77
C LYS A 328 -7.54 17.16 6.88
N PRO A 329 -7.72 16.92 5.57
CA PRO A 329 -6.58 16.84 4.63
C PRO A 329 -5.91 18.19 4.42
N GLY A 330 -4.60 18.18 4.09
CA GLY A 330 -3.89 19.36 3.63
C GLY A 330 -3.71 20.46 4.67
N GLN A 331 -3.50 20.10 5.93
CA GLN A 331 -3.21 21.06 6.98
C GLN A 331 -1.75 21.50 6.88
N VAL A 332 -1.52 22.82 6.79
CA VAL A 332 -0.18 23.41 6.83
C VAL A 332 0.30 23.42 8.29
N ILE A 333 1.45 22.80 8.53
CA ILE A 333 2.03 22.64 9.86
C ILE A 333 3.23 23.57 10.03
N PRO A 334 3.20 24.51 11.01
CA PRO A 334 4.39 25.27 11.36
C PRO A 334 5.53 24.37 11.83
N GLU A 335 6.78 24.72 11.48
CA GLU A 335 7.95 23.93 11.88
C GLU A 335 8.06 23.72 13.40
N GLU A 336 7.70 24.73 14.18
CA GLU A 336 7.71 24.65 15.65
C GLU A 336 6.75 23.57 16.16
N GLU A 337 5.52 23.49 15.61
CA GLU A 337 4.54 22.46 15.96
C GLU A 337 5.03 21.07 15.58
N MET A 338 5.72 20.94 14.43
CA MET A 338 6.32 19.68 14.02
C MET A 338 7.45 19.25 14.97
N ARG A 339 8.31 20.19 15.43
CA ARG A 339 9.36 19.90 16.42
C ARG A 339 8.76 19.42 17.74
N ILE A 340 7.72 20.08 18.23
CA ILE A 340 6.98 19.66 19.42
C ILE A 340 6.39 18.25 19.22
N ALA A 341 5.83 17.98 18.05
CA ALA A 341 5.29 16.67 17.76
C ALA A 341 6.37 15.57 17.74
N LEU A 342 7.56 15.85 17.21
CA LEU A 342 8.69 14.92 17.24
C LEU A 342 9.24 14.69 18.66
N ASP A 343 9.24 15.71 19.54
CA ASP A 343 9.59 15.55 20.94
C ASP A 343 8.61 14.63 21.67
N ILE A 344 7.29 14.89 21.52
CA ILE A 344 6.23 14.06 22.11
C ILE A 344 6.24 12.63 21.53
N TYR A 345 6.50 12.48 20.23
CA TYR A 345 6.69 11.17 19.59
C TYR A 345 7.79 10.38 20.30
N ARG A 346 8.95 11.01 20.57
CA ARG A 346 10.04 10.36 21.28
C ARG A 346 9.64 9.88 22.68
N ASP A 347 8.91 10.72 23.41
CA ASP A 347 8.41 10.37 24.74
C ASP A 347 7.43 9.19 24.66
N LEU A 348 6.46 9.23 23.75
CA LEU A 348 5.47 8.16 23.56
C LEU A 348 6.10 6.83 23.09
N MET A 349 7.17 6.89 22.32
CA MET A 349 7.88 5.73 21.79
C MET A 349 9.06 5.29 22.67
N HIS A 350 9.26 5.93 23.84
CA HIS A 350 10.29 5.62 24.84
C HIS A 350 11.74 5.68 24.30
N ILE A 351 12.05 6.70 23.50
CA ILE A 351 13.39 6.90 22.89
C ILE A 351 13.97 8.28 23.19
#